data_5fba39612162406a88ef23e8ec29c8ad
#
_entry.id   5fba39612162406a88ef23e8ec29c8ad
#
_cell.length_a   1.000
_cell.length_b   1.000
_cell.length_c   1.000
_cell.angle_alpha   90.00
_cell.angle_beta   90.00
_cell.angle_gamma   90.00
#
_symmetry.space_group_name_H-M   'P 1'
#
loop_
_entity.id
_entity.type
_entity.pdbx_description
1 polymer ?
#
loop_
_entity_poly.entity_id
_entity_poly.type
_entity_poly.pdbx_seq_one_letter_code
_entity_poly.pdbx_strand_id
1 'polypeptide(L)'
;MAPAVALDVSHDEALRLRQSGEVQPFEKILAVAMERHPRASLLEAELERDDGELIYELELLTADGVVRELEIDARSGRILEDEVDD
;
A
#
# COMPACT_ATOMS: atom_id res chain seq x y z
N MET A 1 16.14 -8.14 -18.65
CA MET A 1 15.12 -8.62 -17.68
C MET A 1 13.86 -7.80 -17.86
N ALA A 2 12.75 -8.46 -18.07
CA ALA A 2 11.49 -7.75 -18.21
C ALA A 2 11.06 -7.18 -16.84
N PRO A 3 10.50 -5.97 -16.79
CA PRO A 3 9.97 -5.44 -15.54
C PRO A 3 8.79 -6.30 -15.08
N ALA A 4 8.65 -6.44 -13.77
CA ALA A 4 7.48 -7.09 -13.21
C ALA A 4 6.24 -6.28 -13.57
N VAL A 5 5.14 -6.96 -13.88
CA VAL A 5 3.88 -6.31 -14.18
C VAL A 5 3.03 -6.34 -12.92
N ALA A 6 2.77 -5.15 -12.37
CA ALA A 6 1.85 -5.01 -11.26
C ALA A 6 0.43 -4.93 -11.81
N LEU A 7 -0.49 -5.69 -11.25
CA LEU A 7 -1.88 -5.72 -11.65
C LEU A 7 -2.75 -5.26 -10.49
N ASP A 8 -3.65 -4.32 -10.76
CA ASP A 8 -4.60 -3.86 -9.77
C ASP A 8 -5.56 -5.00 -9.39
N VAL A 9 -5.76 -5.15 -8.09
CA VAL A 9 -6.73 -6.11 -7.56
C VAL A 9 -8.09 -5.41 -7.52
N SER A 10 -9.12 -6.07 -8.05
CA SER A 10 -10.47 -5.51 -8.05
C SER A 10 -10.99 -5.36 -6.62
N HIS A 11 -12.01 -4.50 -6.44
CA HIS A 11 -12.64 -4.32 -5.13
C HIS A 11 -13.21 -5.62 -4.58
N ASP A 12 -13.86 -6.42 -5.43
CA ASP A 12 -14.44 -7.68 -5.00
C ASP A 12 -13.37 -8.67 -4.55
N GLU A 13 -12.28 -8.75 -5.29
CA GLU A 13 -11.17 -9.63 -4.92
C GLU A 13 -10.49 -9.13 -3.64
N ALA A 14 -10.30 -7.83 -3.50
CA ALA A 14 -9.70 -7.26 -2.30
C ALA A 14 -10.54 -7.58 -1.06
N LEU A 15 -11.87 -7.49 -1.19
CA LEU A 15 -12.77 -7.83 -0.10
C LEU A 15 -12.62 -9.30 0.29
N ARG A 16 -12.59 -10.21 -0.70
CA ARG A 16 -12.41 -11.63 -0.42
C ARG A 16 -11.08 -11.92 0.25
N LEU A 17 -10.01 -11.26 -0.19
CA LEU A 17 -8.68 -11.45 0.41
C LEU A 17 -8.65 -10.99 1.86
N ARG A 18 -9.32 -9.88 2.17
CA ARG A 18 -9.42 -9.40 3.56
C ARG A 18 -10.26 -10.34 4.41
N GLN A 19 -11.37 -10.82 3.88
CA GLN A 19 -12.26 -11.73 4.61
C GLN A 19 -11.60 -13.06 4.89
N SER A 20 -10.76 -13.56 4.00
CA SER A 20 -10.03 -14.81 4.17
C SER A 20 -8.80 -14.67 5.07
N GLY A 21 -8.39 -13.43 5.37
CA GLY A 21 -7.20 -13.19 6.18
C GLY A 21 -5.90 -13.27 5.41
N GLU A 22 -5.96 -13.37 4.08
CA GLU A 22 -4.73 -13.40 3.27
C GLU A 22 -4.05 -12.05 3.22
N VAL A 23 -4.80 -10.96 3.36
CA VAL A 23 -4.23 -9.63 3.51
C VAL A 23 -4.76 -8.99 4.79
N GLN A 24 -3.98 -8.10 5.37
CA GLN A 24 -4.38 -7.37 6.56
C GLN A 24 -5.48 -6.35 6.24
N PRO A 25 -6.34 -6.03 7.22
CA PRO A 25 -7.32 -4.96 7.03
C PRO A 25 -6.62 -3.66 6.65
N PHE A 26 -7.26 -2.88 5.79
CA PHE A 26 -6.66 -1.63 5.32
C PHE A 26 -6.32 -0.68 6.46
N GLU A 27 -7.12 -0.64 7.52
CA GLU A 27 -6.88 0.21 8.68
C GLU A 27 -5.53 -0.05 9.32
N LYS A 28 -5.09 -1.31 9.33
CA LYS A 28 -3.78 -1.67 9.87
C LYS A 28 -2.66 -1.24 8.96
N ILE A 29 -2.86 -1.36 7.65
CA ILE A 29 -1.88 -0.89 6.66
C ILE A 29 -1.73 0.62 6.75
N LEU A 30 -2.84 1.34 6.84
CA LEU A 30 -2.83 2.78 6.97
C LEU A 30 -2.14 3.21 8.26
N ALA A 31 -2.37 2.49 9.36
CA ALA A 31 -1.72 2.80 10.64
C ALA A 31 -0.21 2.69 10.55
N VAL A 32 0.31 1.68 9.83
CA VAL A 32 1.75 1.53 9.59
C VAL A 32 2.30 2.74 8.85
N ALA A 33 1.60 3.18 7.80
CA ALA A 33 2.01 4.34 7.02
C ALA A 33 2.00 5.62 7.87
N MET A 34 0.96 5.81 8.66
CA MET A 34 0.82 7.01 9.50
C MET A 34 1.79 7.02 10.68
N GLU A 35 2.21 5.87 11.16
CA GLU A 35 3.25 5.79 12.18
C GLU A 35 4.58 6.32 11.63
N ARG A 36 4.86 6.00 10.37
CA ARG A 36 6.08 6.48 9.71
C ARG A 36 6.00 7.95 9.33
N HIS A 37 4.81 8.41 8.93
CA HIS A 37 4.59 9.80 8.54
C HIS A 37 3.41 10.38 9.30
N PRO A 38 3.65 10.77 10.58
CA PRO A 38 2.58 11.34 11.40
C PRO A 38 2.00 12.60 10.76
N ARG A 39 0.70 12.77 10.83
CA ARG A 39 -0.02 13.92 10.29
C ARG A 39 -0.03 13.99 8.76
N ALA A 40 0.35 12.90 8.08
CA ALA A 40 0.18 12.82 6.64
C ALA A 40 -1.30 12.61 6.31
N SER A 41 -1.66 12.94 5.07
CA SER A 41 -2.99 12.68 4.53
C SER A 41 -2.88 11.63 3.44
N LEU A 42 -3.81 10.69 3.41
CA LEU A 42 -3.86 9.68 2.37
C LEU A 42 -4.47 10.30 1.11
N LEU A 43 -3.75 10.24 0.00
CA LEU A 43 -4.23 10.71 -1.30
C LEU A 43 -4.81 9.58 -2.13
N GLU A 44 -4.17 8.41 -2.10
CA GLU A 44 -4.60 7.28 -2.93
C GLU A 44 -4.11 5.99 -2.30
N ALA A 45 -4.86 4.91 -2.51
CA ALA A 45 -4.47 3.58 -2.07
C ALA A 45 -4.93 2.55 -3.10
N GLU A 46 -4.06 1.63 -3.44
CA GLU A 46 -4.36 0.53 -4.35
C GLU A 46 -3.78 -0.76 -3.81
N LEU A 47 -4.51 -1.86 -4.00
CA LEU A 47 -3.98 -3.19 -3.73
C LEU A 47 -3.56 -3.78 -5.06
N GLU A 48 -2.32 -4.21 -5.16
CA GLU A 48 -1.75 -4.72 -6.39
C GLU A 48 -1.20 -6.13 -6.18
N ARG A 49 -1.21 -6.90 -7.27
CA ARG A 49 -0.52 -8.18 -7.30
C ARG A 49 0.72 -8.00 -8.18
N ASP A 50 1.88 -8.09 -7.56
CA ASP A 50 3.15 -7.89 -8.24
C ASP A 50 3.98 -9.17 -8.08
N ASP A 51 4.15 -9.90 -9.17
CA ASP A 51 4.96 -11.12 -9.19
C ASP A 51 4.54 -12.11 -8.09
N GLY A 52 3.22 -12.26 -7.91
CA GLY A 52 2.65 -13.16 -6.90
C GLY A 52 2.55 -12.56 -5.50
N GLU A 53 3.16 -11.41 -5.27
CA GLU A 53 3.08 -10.72 -3.98
C GLU A 53 1.88 -9.77 -3.97
N LEU A 54 1.22 -9.68 -2.82
CA LEU A 54 0.13 -8.73 -2.63
C LEU A 54 0.68 -7.51 -1.91
N ILE A 55 0.58 -6.35 -2.54
CA ILE A 55 1.21 -5.11 -2.08
C ILE A 55 0.18 -3.99 -2.08
N TYR A 56 0.10 -3.26 -0.96
CA TYR A 56 -0.62 -1.99 -0.93
C TYR A 56 0.32 -0.87 -1.36
N GLU A 57 -0.11 -0.13 -2.37
CA GLU A 57 0.57 1.08 -2.79
C GLU A 57 -0.22 2.27 -2.27
N LEU A 58 0.43 3.08 -1.45
CA LEU A 58 -0.19 4.26 -0.84
C LEU A 58 0.53 5.52 -1.32
N GLU A 59 -0.25 6.55 -1.60
CA GLU A 59 0.27 7.87 -1.88
C GLU A 59 -0.14 8.79 -0.74
N LEU A 60 0.83 9.41 -0.09
CA LEU A 60 0.61 10.26 1.07
C LEU A 60 1.09 11.69 0.81
N LEU A 61 0.34 12.66 1.33
CA LEU A 61 0.81 14.03 1.41
C LEU A 61 1.27 14.27 2.85
N THR A 62 2.55 14.55 3.03
CA THR A 62 3.12 14.77 4.36
C THR A 62 2.76 16.14 4.90
N ALA A 63 2.99 16.34 6.19
CA ALA A 63 2.67 17.60 6.86
C ALA A 63 3.44 18.79 6.27
N ASP A 64 4.63 18.54 5.71
CA ASP A 64 5.44 19.58 5.07
C ASP A 64 5.19 19.69 3.55
N GLY A 65 4.13 19.07 3.05
CA GLY A 65 3.71 19.25 1.66
C GLY A 65 4.42 18.40 0.62
N VAL A 66 5.06 17.32 1.06
CA VAL A 66 5.74 16.39 0.15
C VAL A 66 4.84 15.20 -0.15
N VAL A 67 4.75 14.82 -1.42
CA VAL A 67 4.03 13.61 -1.81
C VAL A 67 5.00 12.43 -1.74
N ARG A 68 4.61 11.39 -1.00
CA ARG A 68 5.42 10.18 -0.86
C ARG A 68 4.62 8.97 -1.31
N GLU A 69 5.32 8.03 -1.92
CA GLU A 69 4.74 6.77 -2.36
C GLU A 69 5.32 5.65 -1.50
N LEU A 70 4.44 4.89 -0.86
CA LEU A 70 4.81 3.76 -0.02
C LEU A 70 4.30 2.48 -0.64
N GLU A 71 5.13 1.44 -0.61
CA GLU A 71 4.70 0.08 -0.90
C GLU A 71 4.78 -0.72 0.39
N ILE A 72 3.68 -1.36 0.75
CA ILE A 72 3.57 -2.10 1.99
C ILE A 72 3.09 -3.52 1.66
N ASP A 73 3.83 -4.51 2.16
CA ASP A 73 3.42 -5.90 2.02
C ASP A 73 2.05 -6.09 2.67
N ALA A 74 1.08 -6.52 1.88
CA ALA A 74 -0.31 -6.61 2.35
C ALA A 74 -0.52 -7.73 3.36
N ARG A 75 0.35 -8.73 3.39
CA ARG A 75 0.26 -9.86 4.32
C ARG A 75 0.91 -9.55 5.65
N SER A 76 2.11 -8.99 5.62
CA SER A 76 2.90 -8.73 6.83
C SER A 76 2.74 -7.33 7.40
N GLY A 77 2.35 -6.36 6.57
CA GLY A 77 2.32 -4.95 6.96
C GLY A 77 3.69 -4.29 6.93
N ARG A 78 4.69 -4.97 6.37
CA ARG A 78 6.04 -4.44 6.31
C ARG A 78 6.17 -3.41 5.19
N ILE A 79 6.78 -2.27 5.49
CA ILE A 79 7.08 -1.26 4.47
C ILE A 79 8.23 -1.76 3.60
N LEU A 80 7.96 -1.90 2.31
CA LEU A 80 8.95 -2.35 1.33
C LEU A 80 9.65 -1.19 0.65
N GLU A 81 8.95 -0.09 0.47
CA GLU A 81 9.47 1.07 -0.23
C GLU A 81 8.80 2.33 0.28
N ASP A 82 9.56 3.42 0.37
CA ASP A 82 9.07 4.72 0.81
C ASP A 82 9.89 5.78 0.10
N GLU A 83 9.32 6.37 -0.93
CA GLU A 83 10.02 7.31 -1.82
C GLU A 83 9.24 8.59 -2.00
N VAL A 84 9.98 9.67 -2.30
CA VAL A 84 9.35 10.91 -2.76
C VAL A 84 8.82 10.65 -4.17
N ASP A 85 7.56 11.00 -4.38
CA ASP A 85 6.93 10.89 -5.69
C ASP A 85 7.18 12.18 -6.46
N ASP A 86 8.09 12.09 -7.40
CA ASP A 86 8.47 13.24 -8.26
C ASP A 86 7.58 13.33 -9.50
#